data_8b80c735a87d62cd8620d09f06536ca1
#
_entry.id   8b80c735a87d62cd8620d09f06536ca1
#
_cell.length_a   1.000
_cell.length_b   1.000
_cell.length_c   1.000
_cell.angle_alpha   90.00
_cell.angle_beta   90.00
_cell.angle_gamma   90.00
#
_symmetry.space_group_name_H-M   'P 1'
#
loop_
_entity.id
_entity.type
_entity.pdbx_description
1 polymer ?
#
loop_
_entity_poly.entity_id
_entity_poly.type
_entity_poly.pdbx_seq_one_letter_code
_entity_poly.pdbx_strand_id
1 'polypeptide(L)'
;ILTPAVTVTTAIEGLRTIPAAHSIIGDNQHIVVMITIAILCTLFALQKAGTSTIGKAFGPVMTLWFLFLGATGVMNIFADISVVRALNPVRGIMFLFDGKLNAAGLMVLGSVFLCTTGAEALYSDMGHVGKSNIYVSWPFVKICLILNYLGQGAWLITNHNNTVLNTIKDLNPFFEMLPGQIRPFAVILSALAAIIASQALITGSYSIVSEAIKLDLMPHIKINYPSTTKGQIYIPLVNNIMWVGCIGVVLLFQSSEHMEAAYGLAITVTMLMTSILLYTYLAVIRKRPWTAIPFIIFFGAIEAMFFFSSLTKFFHGGYFTVLMATAIFVVMFVWRRGTAVERTQSVYLPVDKYIDQLRSLSHDTDYATLADNLVFLTNDSSFDKLDRDILYSILDKRPKRAKAYYFINISLTDDPNTREFIVNDFGTDFLFKITLRLGFRVNQRINTYLYQIVGDLIKNNQLAPQNHKYSIYKEHSEIGDFRFCLLRKVLAPETDINGFDARCLELKYFIRRICGSPARWYGLENSNIVFEYVPLFSKVKREQKLTRIILEDAAQTGPMPLVEAPMKERIAEIEEDEDIFAEALHKERVENAATVADYVGGDTASFRPLKLDEEEVDEDVFEEQKDINH
;
A
#
# COMPACT_ATOMS: atom_id res chain seq x y z
N ILE A 1 1.38 4.77 -13.53
CA ILE A 1 0.52 4.48 -14.70
C ILE A 1 0.75 5.50 -15.81
N LEU A 2 0.66 6.80 -15.53
CA LEU A 2 0.79 7.86 -16.56
C LEU A 2 2.20 7.96 -17.13
N THR A 3 3.23 7.96 -16.30
CA THR A 3 4.61 8.22 -16.73
C THR A 3 5.13 7.22 -17.76
N PRO A 4 4.98 5.87 -17.61
CA PRO A 4 5.38 4.94 -18.66
C PRO A 4 4.64 5.18 -19.98
N ALA A 5 3.35 5.52 -19.92
CA ALA A 5 2.57 5.82 -21.10
C ALA A 5 3.08 7.08 -21.82
N VAL A 6 3.25 8.19 -21.08
CA VAL A 6 3.73 9.47 -21.63
C VAL A 6 5.13 9.33 -22.22
N THR A 7 6.10 8.85 -21.42
CA THR A 7 7.51 8.85 -21.83
C THR A 7 7.79 7.96 -23.04
N VAL A 8 7.16 6.78 -23.09
CA VAL A 8 7.32 5.88 -24.24
C VAL A 8 6.63 6.47 -25.47
N THR A 9 5.42 7.01 -25.34
CA THR A 9 4.72 7.65 -26.48
C THR A 9 5.52 8.81 -27.06
N THR A 10 6.01 9.73 -26.21
CA THR A 10 6.82 10.88 -26.64
C THR A 10 8.10 10.44 -27.37
N ALA A 11 8.78 9.40 -26.87
CA ALA A 11 9.98 8.87 -27.54
C ALA A 11 9.65 8.27 -28.91
N ILE A 12 8.52 7.60 -29.07
CA ILE A 12 8.10 6.97 -30.35
C ILE A 12 7.53 8.03 -31.31
N GLU A 13 6.90 9.09 -30.84
CA GLU A 13 6.52 10.23 -31.69
C GLU A 13 7.73 10.87 -32.39
N GLY A 14 8.92 10.80 -31.75
CA GLY A 14 10.18 11.19 -32.38
C GLY A 14 10.51 10.47 -33.68
N LEU A 15 9.93 9.28 -33.95
CA LEU A 15 10.10 8.59 -35.25
C LEU A 15 9.58 9.40 -36.45
N ARG A 16 8.61 10.30 -36.21
CA ARG A 16 8.07 11.17 -37.28
C ARG A 16 9.08 12.16 -37.82
N THR A 17 10.10 12.50 -37.03
CA THR A 17 11.17 13.44 -37.46
C THR A 17 12.20 12.79 -38.37
N ILE A 18 12.15 11.45 -38.55
CA ILE A 18 13.04 10.69 -39.43
C ILE A 18 12.41 10.55 -40.82
N PRO A 19 13.01 11.09 -41.91
CA PRO A 19 12.41 11.06 -43.25
C PRO A 19 12.03 9.65 -43.75
N ALA A 20 12.87 8.64 -43.49
CA ALA A 20 12.61 7.27 -43.85
C ALA A 20 11.45 6.63 -43.07
N ALA A 21 11.29 6.98 -41.80
CA ALA A 21 10.19 6.50 -40.98
C ALA A 21 8.89 7.27 -41.25
N HIS A 22 8.99 8.55 -41.61
CA HIS A 22 7.83 9.38 -41.96
C HIS A 22 7.10 8.83 -43.20
N SER A 23 7.83 8.24 -44.19
CA SER A 23 7.21 7.61 -45.35
C SER A 23 6.30 6.41 -44.98
N ILE A 24 6.56 5.73 -43.87
CA ILE A 24 5.82 4.55 -43.38
C ILE A 24 4.75 4.93 -42.36
N ILE A 25 5.13 5.78 -41.42
CA ILE A 25 4.28 6.15 -40.25
C ILE A 25 3.35 7.31 -40.63
N GLY A 26 3.85 8.28 -41.41
CA GLY A 26 3.12 9.50 -41.79
C GLY A 26 2.55 10.21 -40.56
N ASP A 27 1.38 10.80 -40.73
CA ASP A 27 0.60 11.40 -39.64
C ASP A 27 -0.31 10.39 -38.89
N ASN A 28 -0.12 9.09 -39.17
CA ASN A 28 -0.99 8.06 -38.62
C ASN A 28 -0.64 7.78 -37.13
N GLN A 29 -1.42 8.40 -36.24
CA GLN A 29 -1.25 8.23 -34.80
C GLN A 29 -1.45 6.78 -34.33
N HIS A 30 -2.25 5.98 -35.04
CA HIS A 30 -2.51 4.60 -34.67
C HIS A 30 -1.25 3.72 -34.70
N ILE A 31 -0.30 4.01 -35.61
CA ILE A 31 0.96 3.25 -35.70
C ILE A 31 1.82 3.56 -34.45
N VAL A 32 1.92 4.83 -34.07
CA VAL A 32 2.64 5.25 -32.85
C VAL A 32 2.03 4.56 -31.61
N VAL A 33 0.72 4.57 -31.50
CA VAL A 33 -0.03 3.91 -30.41
C VAL A 33 0.27 2.40 -30.38
N MET A 34 0.25 1.71 -31.54
CA MET A 34 0.54 0.28 -31.61
C MET A 34 1.98 -0.05 -31.17
N ILE A 35 2.97 0.73 -31.64
CA ILE A 35 4.38 0.55 -31.25
C ILE A 35 4.53 0.79 -29.73
N THR A 36 3.94 1.86 -29.22
CA THR A 36 3.95 2.18 -27.78
C THR A 36 3.35 1.03 -26.95
N ILE A 37 2.20 0.50 -27.34
CA ILE A 37 1.57 -0.64 -26.65
C ILE A 37 2.47 -1.87 -26.71
N ALA A 38 3.11 -2.18 -27.85
CA ALA A 38 4.03 -3.32 -27.97
C ALA A 38 5.23 -3.18 -27.02
N ILE A 39 5.80 -1.98 -26.90
CA ILE A 39 6.90 -1.69 -25.97
C ILE A 39 6.43 -1.85 -24.53
N LEU A 40 5.26 -1.28 -24.17
CA LEU A 40 4.70 -1.40 -22.82
C LEU A 40 4.40 -2.86 -22.47
N CYS A 41 3.80 -3.64 -23.38
CA CYS A 41 3.56 -5.07 -23.16
C CYS A 41 4.87 -5.81 -22.87
N THR A 42 5.91 -5.54 -23.65
CA THR A 42 7.24 -6.14 -23.44
C THR A 42 7.84 -5.73 -22.11
N LEU A 43 7.75 -4.44 -21.76
CA LEU A 43 8.25 -3.89 -20.50
C LEU A 43 7.61 -4.56 -19.29
N PHE A 44 6.27 -4.65 -19.25
CA PHE A 44 5.54 -5.27 -18.15
C PHE A 44 5.72 -6.81 -18.09
N ALA A 45 5.89 -7.47 -19.24
CA ALA A 45 6.18 -8.90 -19.29
C ALA A 45 7.57 -9.23 -18.70
N LEU A 46 8.58 -8.40 -18.97
CA LEU A 46 9.95 -8.56 -18.48
C LEU A 46 10.07 -8.36 -16.96
N GLN A 47 9.13 -7.66 -16.32
CA GLN A 47 9.13 -7.46 -14.85
C GLN A 47 9.20 -8.77 -14.06
N LYS A 48 8.55 -9.81 -14.57
CA LYS A 48 8.51 -11.13 -13.92
C LYS A 48 9.89 -11.80 -13.82
N ALA A 49 10.77 -11.54 -14.79
CA ALA A 49 12.12 -12.11 -14.82
C ALA A 49 13.09 -11.44 -13.83
N GLY A 50 12.70 -10.28 -13.28
CA GLY A 50 13.54 -9.47 -12.38
C GLY A 50 14.47 -8.54 -13.16
N THR A 51 14.79 -7.42 -12.52
CA THR A 51 15.55 -6.31 -13.16
C THR A 51 17.04 -6.34 -12.87
N SER A 52 17.52 -7.32 -12.09
CA SER A 52 18.92 -7.35 -11.61
C SER A 52 19.97 -7.43 -12.74
N THR A 53 19.68 -8.17 -13.81
CA THR A 53 20.61 -8.34 -14.92
C THR A 53 20.53 -7.15 -15.89
N ILE A 54 19.30 -6.73 -16.21
CA ILE A 54 19.04 -5.61 -17.14
C ILE A 54 19.49 -4.28 -16.51
N GLY A 55 19.33 -4.13 -15.19
CA GLY A 55 19.72 -2.94 -14.44
C GLY A 55 21.21 -2.56 -14.53
N LYS A 56 22.09 -3.54 -14.79
CA LYS A 56 23.51 -3.26 -15.00
C LYS A 56 23.79 -2.41 -16.25
N ALA A 57 22.93 -2.51 -17.28
CA ALA A 57 23.04 -1.72 -18.51
C ALA A 57 22.46 -0.30 -18.35
N PHE A 58 21.64 -0.05 -17.33
CA PHE A 58 20.96 1.25 -17.15
C PHE A 58 21.95 2.40 -16.94
N GLY A 59 22.95 2.21 -16.10
CA GLY A 59 23.96 3.23 -15.84
C GLY A 59 24.66 3.71 -17.10
N PRO A 60 25.32 2.83 -17.86
CA PRO A 60 25.99 3.20 -19.11
C PRO A 60 25.04 3.86 -20.14
N VAL A 61 23.86 3.32 -20.35
CA VAL A 61 22.88 3.88 -21.32
C VAL A 61 22.44 5.29 -20.89
N MET A 62 22.10 5.49 -19.62
CA MET A 62 21.69 6.81 -19.10
C MET A 62 22.85 7.81 -19.10
N THR A 63 24.08 7.37 -18.83
CA THR A 63 25.26 8.24 -18.96
C THR A 63 25.45 8.70 -20.40
N LEU A 64 25.33 7.78 -21.36
CA LEU A 64 25.39 8.11 -22.78
C LEU A 64 24.26 9.07 -23.19
N TRP A 65 23.04 8.87 -22.67
CA TRP A 65 21.90 9.75 -22.89
C TRP A 65 22.16 11.17 -22.40
N PHE A 66 22.60 11.36 -21.16
CA PHE A 66 22.89 12.70 -20.65
C PHE A 66 24.08 13.36 -21.31
N LEU A 67 25.14 12.63 -21.65
CA LEU A 67 26.24 13.15 -22.46
C LEU A 67 25.76 13.60 -23.84
N PHE A 68 24.89 12.82 -24.48
CA PHE A 68 24.30 13.17 -25.76
C PHE A 68 23.46 14.45 -25.65
N LEU A 69 22.62 14.60 -24.61
CA LEU A 69 21.85 15.82 -24.34
C LEU A 69 22.77 17.02 -24.13
N GLY A 70 23.81 16.87 -23.33
CA GLY A 70 24.78 17.95 -23.09
C GLY A 70 25.53 18.36 -24.34
N ALA A 71 26.04 17.40 -25.11
CA ALA A 71 26.77 17.67 -26.35
C ALA A 71 25.92 18.38 -27.42
N THR A 72 24.70 17.87 -27.64
CA THR A 72 23.76 18.49 -28.60
C THR A 72 23.31 19.86 -28.15
N GLY A 73 23.13 20.06 -26.84
CA GLY A 73 22.87 21.38 -26.26
C GLY A 73 24.00 22.36 -26.52
N VAL A 74 25.24 22.01 -26.21
CA VAL A 74 26.42 22.86 -26.44
C VAL A 74 26.57 23.23 -27.93
N MET A 75 26.40 22.27 -28.82
CA MET A 75 26.50 22.52 -30.27
C MET A 75 25.51 23.60 -30.73
N ASN A 76 24.31 23.59 -30.23
CA ASN A 76 23.27 24.52 -30.65
C ASN A 76 23.31 25.88 -29.91
N ILE A 77 23.89 25.97 -28.71
CA ILE A 77 24.07 27.26 -27.97
C ILE A 77 24.90 28.25 -28.80
N PHE A 78 25.89 27.78 -29.56
CA PHE A 78 26.71 28.62 -30.39
C PHE A 78 25.97 29.26 -31.57
N ALA A 79 24.78 28.78 -31.92
CA ALA A 79 23.95 29.40 -32.95
C ALA A 79 23.41 30.78 -32.51
N ASP A 80 23.06 30.90 -31.20
CA ASP A 80 22.67 32.19 -30.60
C ASP A 80 23.05 32.20 -29.10
N ILE A 81 24.19 32.80 -28.78
CA ILE A 81 24.71 32.94 -27.42
C ILE A 81 23.80 33.80 -26.54
N SER A 82 22.92 34.62 -27.12
CA SER A 82 22.02 35.48 -26.34
C SER A 82 21.11 34.70 -25.41
N VAL A 83 20.87 33.39 -25.70
CA VAL A 83 20.06 32.48 -24.86
C VAL A 83 20.61 32.32 -23.46
N VAL A 84 21.92 32.49 -23.23
CA VAL A 84 22.56 32.40 -21.92
C VAL A 84 21.99 33.45 -20.95
N ARG A 85 21.41 34.53 -21.47
CA ARG A 85 20.67 35.51 -20.66
C ARG A 85 19.47 34.92 -19.89
N ALA A 86 18.95 33.77 -20.34
CA ALA A 86 17.88 33.03 -19.65
C ALA A 86 18.30 32.45 -18.30
N LEU A 87 19.60 32.31 -18.03
CA LEU A 87 20.12 31.91 -16.71
C LEU A 87 19.88 32.95 -15.62
N ASN A 88 19.57 34.22 -15.98
CA ASN A 88 19.24 35.24 -15.01
C ASN A 88 17.77 35.08 -14.56
N PRO A 89 17.52 34.72 -13.28
CA PRO A 89 16.17 34.49 -12.76
C PRO A 89 15.26 35.74 -12.82
N VAL A 90 15.85 36.93 -12.76
CA VAL A 90 15.10 38.19 -12.84
C VAL A 90 14.37 38.29 -14.18
N ARG A 91 14.97 37.83 -15.27
CA ARG A 91 14.32 37.81 -16.59
C ARG A 91 13.14 36.85 -16.66
N GLY A 92 13.26 35.69 -16.00
CA GLY A 92 12.14 34.77 -15.88
C GLY A 92 10.96 35.36 -15.11
N ILE A 93 11.25 36.03 -14.00
CA ILE A 93 10.22 36.71 -13.19
C ILE A 93 9.58 37.85 -14.01
N MET A 94 10.37 38.69 -14.67
CA MET A 94 9.86 39.77 -15.55
C MET A 94 8.96 39.20 -16.65
N PHE A 95 9.39 38.12 -17.30
CA PHE A 95 8.59 37.46 -18.35
C PHE A 95 7.24 36.97 -17.85
N LEU A 96 7.15 36.42 -16.65
CA LEU A 96 5.89 35.93 -16.08
C LEU A 96 4.86 37.05 -15.82
N PHE A 97 5.33 38.24 -15.46
CA PHE A 97 4.46 39.39 -15.10
C PHE A 97 4.30 40.42 -16.20
N ASP A 98 5.07 40.33 -17.29
CA ASP A 98 4.94 41.27 -18.42
C ASP A 98 3.90 40.77 -19.43
N GLY A 99 2.69 41.29 -19.34
CA GLY A 99 1.59 40.93 -20.24
C GLY A 99 1.83 41.23 -21.72
N LYS A 100 2.85 42.04 -22.08
CA LYS A 100 3.25 42.27 -23.47
C LYS A 100 4.12 41.17 -24.02
N LEU A 101 4.96 40.57 -23.16
CA LEU A 101 5.87 39.49 -23.54
C LEU A 101 5.21 38.12 -23.39
N ASN A 102 4.26 37.99 -22.48
CA ASN A 102 3.61 36.71 -22.16
C ASN A 102 2.10 36.89 -22.03
N ALA A 103 1.38 36.67 -23.11
CA ALA A 103 -0.09 36.74 -23.13
C ALA A 103 -0.76 35.67 -22.23
N ALA A 104 -0.09 34.54 -22.02
CA ALA A 104 -0.58 33.45 -21.15
C ALA A 104 -0.33 33.72 -19.66
N GLY A 105 0.52 34.72 -19.31
CA GLY A 105 0.84 35.05 -17.93
C GLY A 105 1.36 33.87 -17.12
N LEU A 106 0.86 33.72 -15.90
CA LEU A 106 1.24 32.62 -15.01
C LEU A 106 0.82 31.22 -15.52
N MET A 107 -0.12 31.12 -16.47
CA MET A 107 -0.59 29.84 -17.00
C MET A 107 0.50 29.06 -17.76
N VAL A 108 1.54 29.74 -18.29
CA VAL A 108 2.71 29.13 -18.89
C VAL A 108 3.41 28.16 -17.91
N LEU A 109 3.36 28.46 -16.61
CA LEU A 109 3.96 27.61 -15.57
C LEU A 109 3.40 26.19 -15.55
N GLY A 110 2.15 25.98 -15.99
CA GLY A 110 1.55 24.64 -16.12
C GLY A 110 2.19 23.75 -17.19
N SER A 111 3.08 24.29 -18.02
CA SER A 111 3.91 23.48 -18.93
C SER A 111 5.38 23.53 -18.49
N VAL A 112 5.86 24.69 -18.04
CA VAL A 112 7.27 24.86 -17.63
C VAL A 112 7.66 23.97 -16.46
N PHE A 113 6.76 23.75 -15.50
CA PHE A 113 7.09 22.93 -14.32
C PHE A 113 7.42 21.46 -14.70
N LEU A 114 6.93 20.95 -15.83
CA LEU A 114 7.28 19.61 -16.33
C LEU A 114 8.79 19.42 -16.50
N CYS A 115 9.54 20.50 -16.77
CA CYS A 115 11.00 20.48 -16.82
C CYS A 115 11.65 20.28 -15.44
N THR A 116 10.93 20.44 -14.34
CA THR A 116 11.42 20.30 -12.96
C THR A 116 10.95 19.02 -12.29
N THR A 117 10.23 18.16 -13.01
CA THR A 117 9.72 16.88 -12.49
C THR A 117 10.81 15.83 -12.34
N GLY A 118 10.48 14.68 -11.72
CA GLY A 118 11.37 13.53 -11.53
C GLY A 118 11.86 13.35 -10.09
N ALA A 119 11.50 14.23 -9.16
CA ALA A 119 11.86 14.11 -7.76
C ALA A 119 11.25 12.85 -7.11
N GLU A 120 10.06 12.42 -7.54
CA GLU A 120 9.38 11.22 -7.07
C GLU A 120 10.19 9.96 -7.36
N ALA A 121 10.75 9.85 -8.57
CA ALA A 121 11.61 8.74 -8.96
C ALA A 121 12.91 8.76 -8.13
N LEU A 122 13.49 9.94 -7.93
CA LEU A 122 14.68 10.12 -7.10
C LEU A 122 14.42 9.69 -5.65
N TYR A 123 13.28 10.05 -5.06
CA TYR A 123 12.94 9.67 -3.68
C TYR A 123 12.77 8.16 -3.53
N SER A 124 12.19 7.50 -4.51
CA SER A 124 12.05 6.04 -4.54
C SER A 124 13.41 5.33 -4.48
N ASP A 125 14.38 5.84 -5.23
CA ASP A 125 15.69 5.19 -5.36
C ASP A 125 16.71 5.64 -4.32
N MET A 126 16.47 6.75 -3.61
CA MET A 126 17.42 7.37 -2.69
C MET A 126 17.85 6.42 -1.55
N GLY A 127 16.92 5.58 -1.08
CA GLY A 127 17.18 4.57 -0.06
C GLY A 127 18.07 3.43 -0.54
N HIS A 128 18.11 3.17 -1.84
CA HIS A 128 18.85 2.04 -2.44
C HIS A 128 20.23 2.45 -2.97
N VAL A 129 20.31 3.63 -3.56
CA VAL A 129 21.53 4.11 -4.24
C VAL A 129 22.52 4.74 -3.26
N GLY A 130 22.05 5.31 -2.18
CA GLY A 130 22.87 5.98 -1.17
C GLY A 130 23.21 7.43 -1.53
N LYS A 131 23.39 8.24 -0.49
CA LYS A 131 23.55 9.69 -0.56
C LYS A 131 24.77 10.13 -1.41
N SER A 132 25.90 9.45 -1.25
CA SER A 132 27.16 9.83 -1.91
C SER A 132 27.07 9.74 -3.44
N ASN A 133 26.41 8.71 -3.95
CA ASN A 133 26.25 8.50 -5.38
C ASN A 133 25.36 9.59 -6.02
N ILE A 134 24.34 10.05 -5.29
CA ILE A 134 23.45 11.11 -5.74
C ILE A 134 24.19 12.45 -5.81
N TYR A 135 25.05 12.75 -4.85
CA TYR A 135 25.85 13.99 -4.88
C TYR A 135 26.79 14.09 -6.09
N VAL A 136 27.23 12.97 -6.64
CA VAL A 136 28.08 12.95 -7.84
C VAL A 136 27.23 13.01 -9.12
N SER A 137 26.16 12.19 -9.22
CA SER A 137 25.37 12.08 -10.44
C SER A 137 24.46 13.29 -10.68
N TRP A 138 23.91 13.89 -9.62
CA TRP A 138 22.94 14.98 -9.75
C TRP A 138 23.50 16.25 -10.42
N PRO A 139 24.68 16.79 -10.05
CA PRO A 139 25.26 17.94 -10.74
C PRO A 139 25.52 17.65 -12.22
N PHE A 140 26.03 16.46 -12.55
CA PHE A 140 26.27 16.05 -13.93
C PHE A 140 24.97 16.07 -14.76
N VAL A 141 23.90 15.44 -14.25
CA VAL A 141 22.59 15.41 -14.92
C VAL A 141 22.04 16.83 -15.10
N LYS A 142 22.12 17.67 -14.05
CA LYS A 142 21.60 19.06 -14.10
C LYS A 142 22.34 19.90 -15.14
N ILE A 143 23.65 19.80 -15.21
CA ILE A 143 24.46 20.53 -16.19
C ILE A 143 24.05 20.11 -17.61
N CYS A 144 23.96 18.81 -17.88
CA CYS A 144 23.56 18.30 -19.21
C CYS A 144 22.15 18.76 -19.61
N LEU A 145 21.20 18.76 -18.67
CA LEU A 145 19.83 19.23 -18.91
C LEU A 145 19.77 20.72 -19.21
N ILE A 146 20.46 21.56 -18.41
CA ILE A 146 20.49 23.02 -18.60
C ILE A 146 21.11 23.35 -19.97
N LEU A 147 22.21 22.69 -20.32
CA LEU A 147 22.85 22.88 -21.64
C LEU A 147 21.88 22.49 -22.78
N ASN A 148 21.16 21.39 -22.63
CA ASN A 148 20.18 20.98 -23.63
C ASN A 148 19.03 21.98 -23.78
N TYR A 149 18.46 22.48 -22.67
CA TYR A 149 17.38 23.50 -22.71
C TYR A 149 17.85 24.80 -23.35
N LEU A 150 19.06 25.26 -23.02
CA LEU A 150 19.66 26.44 -23.66
C LEU A 150 19.88 26.21 -25.16
N GLY A 151 20.36 25.01 -25.54
CA GLY A 151 20.54 24.65 -26.96
C GLY A 151 19.23 24.64 -27.75
N GLN A 152 18.17 24.06 -27.19
CA GLN A 152 16.83 24.10 -27.81
C GLN A 152 16.32 25.54 -27.93
N GLY A 153 16.51 26.36 -26.87
CA GLY A 153 16.15 27.77 -26.90
C GLY A 153 16.89 28.55 -27.96
N ALA A 154 18.21 28.36 -28.09
CA ALA A 154 19.01 29.00 -29.14
C ALA A 154 18.55 28.61 -30.56
N TRP A 155 18.27 27.31 -30.74
CA TRP A 155 17.75 26.81 -32.01
C TRP A 155 16.40 27.42 -32.38
N LEU A 156 15.47 27.52 -31.42
CA LEU A 156 14.16 28.15 -31.62
C LEU A 156 14.27 29.64 -31.96
N ILE A 157 15.17 30.39 -31.30
CA ILE A 157 15.41 31.81 -31.59
C ILE A 157 15.92 31.96 -33.02
N THR A 158 16.90 31.14 -33.42
CA THR A 158 17.49 31.22 -34.75
C THR A 158 16.51 30.83 -35.87
N ASN A 159 15.58 29.92 -35.61
CA ASN A 159 14.61 29.42 -36.58
C ASN A 159 13.22 30.08 -36.46
N HIS A 160 13.05 31.11 -35.67
CA HIS A 160 11.76 31.78 -35.42
C HIS A 160 11.04 32.20 -36.71
N ASN A 161 11.79 32.66 -37.72
CA ASN A 161 11.24 33.14 -39.00
C ASN A 161 11.05 32.04 -40.06
N ASN A 162 11.30 30.79 -39.72
CA ASN A 162 11.18 29.68 -40.68
C ASN A 162 9.70 29.25 -40.80
N THR A 163 9.08 29.65 -41.93
CA THR A 163 7.66 29.39 -42.22
C THR A 163 7.35 27.90 -42.28
N VAL A 164 8.29 27.05 -42.73
CA VAL A 164 8.11 25.60 -42.82
C VAL A 164 8.00 24.97 -41.44
N LEU A 165 8.85 25.37 -40.50
CA LEU A 165 8.79 24.86 -39.14
C LEU A 165 7.53 25.31 -38.40
N ASN A 166 7.03 26.51 -38.66
CA ASN A 166 5.82 27.04 -38.07
C ASN A 166 4.53 26.34 -38.57
N THR A 167 4.59 25.57 -39.64
CA THR A 167 3.45 24.79 -40.14
C THR A 167 3.43 23.37 -39.58
N ILE A 168 4.51 22.89 -38.95
CA ILE A 168 4.57 21.57 -38.34
C ILE A 168 3.70 21.58 -37.08
N LYS A 169 2.63 20.80 -37.09
CA LYS A 169 1.81 20.53 -35.91
C LYS A 169 2.61 19.58 -35.00
N ASP A 170 2.66 19.89 -33.69
CA ASP A 170 3.39 19.09 -32.70
C ASP A 170 4.92 19.08 -32.91
N LEU A 171 5.51 20.26 -33.24
CA LEU A 171 6.94 20.43 -33.38
C LEU A 171 7.69 20.00 -32.11
N ASN A 172 8.63 19.03 -32.24
CA ASN A 172 9.54 18.64 -31.19
C ASN A 172 10.93 19.25 -31.38
N PRO A 173 11.28 20.36 -30.69
CA PRO A 173 12.54 21.06 -30.92
C PRO A 173 13.77 20.20 -30.69
N PHE A 174 13.73 19.25 -29.75
CA PHE A 174 14.86 18.37 -29.46
C PHE A 174 15.28 17.54 -30.67
N PHE A 175 14.35 16.89 -31.36
CA PHE A 175 14.70 16.07 -32.53
C PHE A 175 14.99 16.94 -33.77
N GLU A 176 14.29 18.06 -33.94
CA GLU A 176 14.45 18.92 -35.09
C GLU A 176 15.78 19.70 -35.09
N MET A 177 16.33 20.04 -33.93
CA MET A 177 17.65 20.69 -33.82
C MET A 177 18.81 19.76 -34.25
N LEU A 178 18.56 18.44 -34.38
CA LEU A 178 19.58 17.47 -34.73
C LEU A 178 19.75 17.33 -36.25
N PRO A 179 21.00 17.13 -36.75
CA PRO A 179 21.24 16.74 -38.12
C PRO A 179 20.48 15.46 -38.48
N GLY A 180 19.89 15.41 -39.68
CA GLY A 180 19.06 14.28 -40.12
C GLY A 180 19.72 12.90 -39.99
N GLN A 181 21.04 12.82 -40.12
CA GLN A 181 21.81 11.58 -39.95
C GLN A 181 21.87 11.07 -38.52
N ILE A 182 21.79 11.96 -37.53
CA ILE A 182 21.88 11.64 -36.10
C ILE A 182 20.50 11.36 -35.47
N ARG A 183 19.41 11.84 -36.11
CA ARG A 183 18.04 11.66 -35.61
C ARG A 183 17.66 10.20 -35.31
N PRO A 184 17.96 9.19 -36.17
CA PRO A 184 17.63 7.81 -35.86
C PRO A 184 18.31 7.31 -34.56
N PHE A 185 19.58 7.66 -34.38
CA PHE A 185 20.31 7.33 -33.15
C PHE A 185 19.67 7.99 -31.92
N ALA A 186 19.31 9.27 -32.03
CA ALA A 186 18.67 10.02 -30.96
C ALA A 186 17.33 9.38 -30.55
N VAL A 187 16.50 8.98 -31.51
CA VAL A 187 15.20 8.33 -31.24
C VAL A 187 15.38 6.97 -30.57
N ILE A 188 16.34 6.14 -31.03
CA ILE A 188 16.62 4.87 -30.37
C ILE A 188 17.11 5.08 -28.95
N LEU A 189 18.03 6.02 -28.74
CA LEU A 189 18.59 6.32 -27.44
C LEU A 189 17.53 6.91 -26.48
N SER A 190 16.64 7.78 -26.97
CA SER A 190 15.51 8.33 -26.20
C SER A 190 14.51 7.24 -25.84
N ALA A 191 14.21 6.30 -26.74
CA ALA A 191 13.33 5.17 -26.44
C ALA A 191 13.92 4.25 -25.35
N LEU A 192 15.23 3.97 -25.42
CA LEU A 192 15.91 3.22 -24.37
C LEU A 192 15.88 3.97 -23.02
N ALA A 193 16.12 5.28 -23.03
CA ALA A 193 16.03 6.12 -21.82
C ALA A 193 14.60 6.12 -21.25
N ALA A 194 13.57 6.21 -22.11
CA ALA A 194 12.16 6.15 -21.72
C ALA A 194 11.79 4.80 -21.07
N ILE A 195 12.29 3.68 -21.62
CA ILE A 195 12.13 2.34 -21.07
C ILE A 195 12.76 2.25 -19.67
N ILE A 196 13.98 2.78 -19.50
CA ILE A 196 14.69 2.77 -18.21
C ILE A 196 13.95 3.64 -17.18
N ALA A 197 13.51 4.83 -17.56
CA ALA A 197 12.73 5.71 -16.68
C ALA A 197 11.42 5.06 -16.27
N SER A 198 10.71 4.41 -17.21
CA SER A 198 9.49 3.66 -16.93
C SER A 198 9.73 2.51 -15.96
N GLN A 199 10.84 1.80 -16.12
CA GLN A 199 11.26 0.70 -15.26
C GLN A 199 11.48 1.16 -13.81
N ALA A 200 12.16 2.27 -13.61
CA ALA A 200 12.40 2.84 -12.28
C ALA A 200 11.09 3.16 -11.56
N LEU A 201 10.14 3.78 -12.25
CA LEU A 201 8.83 4.13 -11.68
C LEU A 201 7.94 2.92 -11.40
N ILE A 202 7.97 1.89 -12.25
CA ILE A 202 7.25 0.63 -12.00
C ILE A 202 7.78 -0.02 -10.72
N THR A 203 9.10 -0.10 -10.56
CA THR A 203 9.73 -0.67 -9.35
C THR A 203 9.41 0.17 -8.12
N GLY A 204 9.46 1.50 -8.24
CA GLY A 204 9.06 2.43 -7.18
C GLY A 204 7.60 2.23 -6.73
N SER A 205 6.71 1.98 -7.69
CA SER A 205 5.29 1.69 -7.40
C SER A 205 5.12 0.42 -6.56
N TYR A 206 5.90 -0.64 -6.83
CA TYR A 206 5.86 -1.85 -5.98
C TYR A 206 6.32 -1.57 -4.57
N SER A 207 7.35 -0.75 -4.38
CA SER A 207 7.85 -0.36 -3.07
C SER A 207 6.80 0.42 -2.28
N ILE A 208 6.13 1.39 -2.91
CA ILE A 208 5.05 2.18 -2.29
C ILE A 208 3.88 1.27 -1.88
N VAL A 209 3.45 0.35 -2.76
CA VAL A 209 2.36 -0.59 -2.44
C VAL A 209 2.77 -1.55 -1.32
N SER A 210 4.02 -2.02 -1.30
CA SER A 210 4.54 -2.86 -0.23
C SER A 210 4.49 -2.15 1.13
N GLU A 211 4.89 -0.87 1.18
CA GLU A 211 4.79 -0.07 2.40
C GLU A 211 3.33 0.22 2.79
N ALA A 212 2.45 0.48 1.82
CA ALA A 212 1.02 0.66 2.09
C ALA A 212 0.37 -0.60 2.70
N ILE A 213 0.81 -1.80 2.28
CA ILE A 213 0.38 -3.07 2.87
C ILE A 213 0.85 -3.19 4.32
N LYS A 214 2.11 -2.84 4.62
CA LYS A 214 2.66 -2.87 5.99
C LYS A 214 1.97 -1.88 6.93
N LEU A 215 1.50 -0.75 6.40
CA LEU A 215 0.75 0.27 7.13
C LEU A 215 -0.76 -0.04 7.23
N ASP A 216 -1.20 -1.22 6.82
CA ASP A 216 -2.63 -1.60 6.75
C ASP A 216 -3.51 -0.63 5.93
N LEU A 217 -2.94 0.03 4.95
CA LEU A 217 -3.66 0.90 4.01
C LEU A 217 -4.14 0.13 2.77
N MET A 218 -3.55 -1.03 2.49
CA MET A 218 -3.90 -1.89 1.36
C MET A 218 -4.00 -3.36 1.79
N PRO A 219 -4.76 -4.18 1.04
CA PRO A 219 -4.89 -5.61 1.33
C PRO A 219 -3.56 -6.34 1.20
N HIS A 220 -3.39 -7.40 1.98
CA HIS A 220 -2.28 -8.32 1.80
C HIS A 220 -2.33 -8.97 0.42
N ILE A 221 -1.28 -8.79 -0.36
CA ILE A 221 -1.10 -9.32 -1.71
C ILE A 221 0.21 -10.10 -1.73
N LYS A 222 0.30 -11.12 -2.58
CA LYS A 222 1.53 -11.90 -2.74
C LYS A 222 2.64 -11.02 -3.30
N ILE A 223 3.71 -10.88 -2.52
CA ILE A 223 4.94 -10.16 -2.89
C ILE A 223 6.01 -11.20 -3.22
N ASN A 224 6.64 -11.06 -4.37
CA ASN A 224 7.78 -11.88 -4.78
C ASN A 224 9.06 -11.06 -4.68
N TYR A 225 10.12 -11.67 -4.16
CA TYR A 225 11.43 -11.05 -4.03
C TYR A 225 12.42 -11.77 -4.97
N PRO A 226 12.64 -11.27 -6.19
CA PRO A 226 13.50 -11.93 -7.16
C PRO A 226 14.99 -11.89 -6.79
N SER A 227 15.40 -10.97 -5.93
CA SER A 227 16.79 -10.77 -5.49
C SER A 227 16.95 -10.83 -3.98
N THR A 228 18.20 -11.00 -3.51
CA THR A 228 18.56 -10.87 -2.09
C THR A 228 18.51 -9.44 -1.57
N THR A 229 18.43 -8.47 -2.47
CA THR A 229 18.30 -7.05 -2.12
C THR A 229 16.84 -6.73 -1.78
N LYS A 230 16.57 -6.25 -0.57
CA LYS A 230 15.22 -5.96 -0.06
C LYS A 230 14.41 -4.98 -0.94
N GLY A 231 15.09 -4.13 -1.71
CA GLY A 231 14.47 -3.15 -2.60
C GLY A 231 13.92 -3.69 -3.91
N GLN A 232 14.32 -4.90 -4.33
CA GLN A 232 13.82 -5.51 -5.57
C GLN A 232 12.57 -6.33 -5.28
N ILE A 233 11.42 -5.71 -5.50
CA ILE A 233 10.10 -6.28 -5.22
C ILE A 233 9.34 -6.45 -6.54
N TYR A 234 8.60 -7.54 -6.67
CA TYR A 234 7.65 -7.78 -7.76
C TYR A 234 6.28 -8.19 -7.21
N ILE A 235 5.25 -7.44 -7.57
CA ILE A 235 3.88 -7.70 -7.14
C ILE A 235 3.01 -7.97 -8.38
N PRO A 236 2.68 -9.23 -8.69
CA PRO A 236 1.99 -9.59 -9.93
C PRO A 236 0.67 -8.86 -10.17
N LEU A 237 -0.15 -8.70 -9.13
CA LEU A 237 -1.44 -8.02 -9.23
C LEU A 237 -1.26 -6.54 -9.59
N VAL A 238 -0.32 -5.86 -8.94
CA VAL A 238 -0.04 -4.44 -9.20
C VAL A 238 0.54 -4.28 -10.61
N ASN A 239 1.44 -5.18 -11.02
CA ASN A 239 1.98 -5.19 -12.37
C ASN A 239 0.86 -5.26 -13.43
N ASN A 240 -0.10 -6.17 -13.26
CA ASN A 240 -1.20 -6.33 -14.20
C ASN A 240 -2.15 -5.11 -14.20
N ILE A 241 -2.46 -4.55 -13.03
CA ILE A 241 -3.28 -3.34 -12.92
C ILE A 241 -2.59 -2.15 -13.61
N MET A 242 -1.28 -1.98 -13.38
CA MET A 242 -0.50 -0.92 -14.01
C MET A 242 -0.41 -1.12 -15.52
N TRP A 243 -0.18 -2.35 -15.98
CA TRP A 243 -0.15 -2.70 -17.38
C TRP A 243 -1.45 -2.34 -18.09
N VAL A 244 -2.59 -2.81 -17.58
CA VAL A 244 -3.91 -2.48 -18.12
C VAL A 244 -4.18 -0.97 -18.06
N GLY A 245 -3.80 -0.33 -16.95
CA GLY A 245 -3.95 1.12 -16.78
C GLY A 245 -3.12 1.92 -17.78
N CYS A 246 -1.85 1.54 -18.03
CA CYS A 246 -1.00 2.19 -19.02
C CYS A 246 -1.54 2.04 -20.45
N ILE A 247 -1.99 0.83 -20.83
CA ILE A 247 -2.63 0.61 -22.13
C ILE A 247 -3.91 1.44 -22.25
N GLY A 248 -4.73 1.46 -21.19
CA GLY A 248 -5.96 2.26 -21.17
C GLY A 248 -5.69 3.75 -21.37
N VAL A 249 -4.65 4.29 -20.75
CA VAL A 249 -4.20 5.69 -20.93
C VAL A 249 -3.77 5.95 -22.37
N VAL A 250 -2.95 5.07 -22.95
CA VAL A 250 -2.48 5.23 -24.33
C VAL A 250 -3.63 5.18 -25.33
N LEU A 251 -4.59 4.28 -25.13
CA LEU A 251 -5.77 4.19 -25.99
C LEU A 251 -6.75 5.37 -25.84
N LEU A 252 -6.88 5.88 -24.62
CA LEU A 252 -7.80 7.00 -24.32
C LEU A 252 -7.29 8.32 -24.89
N PHE A 253 -6.02 8.62 -24.67
CA PHE A 253 -5.44 9.92 -25.03
C PHE A 253 -4.75 9.94 -26.38
N GLN A 254 -4.21 8.82 -26.81
CA GLN A 254 -3.51 8.59 -28.09
C GLN A 254 -2.27 9.47 -28.33
N SER A 255 -2.23 10.72 -27.87
CA SER A 255 -1.11 11.66 -28.03
C SER A 255 -0.44 11.99 -26.71
N SER A 256 0.87 12.26 -26.74
CA SER A 256 1.64 12.66 -25.55
C SER A 256 1.14 13.96 -24.94
N GLU A 257 0.71 14.94 -25.75
CA GLU A 257 0.24 16.24 -25.31
C GLU A 257 -0.96 16.14 -24.34
N HIS A 258 -1.96 15.33 -24.69
CA HIS A 258 -3.13 15.11 -23.82
C HIS A 258 -2.77 14.36 -22.53
N MET A 259 -1.83 13.40 -22.63
CA MET A 259 -1.34 12.68 -21.45
C MET A 259 -0.55 13.58 -20.48
N GLU A 260 0.18 14.58 -21.00
CA GLU A 260 0.95 15.53 -20.21
C GLU A 260 0.06 16.40 -19.32
N ALA A 261 -1.15 16.74 -19.77
CA ALA A 261 -2.12 17.48 -18.95
C ALA A 261 -2.55 16.68 -17.72
N ALA A 262 -2.82 15.38 -17.88
CA ALA A 262 -3.14 14.46 -16.78
C ALA A 262 -1.93 14.27 -15.84
N TYR A 263 -0.75 14.08 -16.41
CA TYR A 263 0.51 13.89 -15.69
C TYR A 263 0.87 15.10 -14.85
N GLY A 264 0.75 16.32 -15.43
CA GLY A 264 1.08 17.57 -14.76
C GLY A 264 0.28 17.81 -13.48
N LEU A 265 -1.03 17.58 -13.51
CA LEU A 265 -1.86 17.76 -12.32
C LEU A 265 -1.49 16.77 -11.20
N ALA A 266 -1.18 15.52 -11.55
CA ALA A 266 -0.75 14.53 -10.55
C ALA A 266 0.50 14.97 -9.80
N ILE A 267 1.50 15.45 -10.52
CA ILE A 267 2.79 15.81 -9.93
C ILE A 267 2.69 17.04 -9.06
N THR A 268 1.95 18.08 -9.48
CA THR A 268 1.81 19.29 -8.67
C THR A 268 1.16 19.01 -7.32
N VAL A 269 0.16 18.12 -7.27
CA VAL A 269 -0.43 17.66 -6.00
C VAL A 269 0.60 16.89 -5.16
N THR A 270 1.38 16.01 -5.78
CA THR A 270 2.41 15.24 -5.07
C THR A 270 3.50 16.15 -4.49
N MET A 271 3.93 17.19 -5.23
CA MET A 271 4.89 18.18 -4.74
C MET A 271 4.38 18.89 -3.49
N LEU A 272 3.14 19.41 -3.53
CA LEU A 272 2.51 20.05 -2.37
C LEU A 272 2.45 19.11 -1.16
N MET A 273 2.05 17.85 -1.36
CA MET A 273 2.01 16.85 -0.28
C MET A 273 3.39 16.59 0.30
N THR A 274 4.42 16.50 -0.55
CA THR A 274 5.82 16.30 -0.11
C THR A 274 6.30 17.47 0.73
N SER A 275 6.01 18.71 0.32
CA SER A 275 6.37 19.91 1.07
C SER A 275 5.64 20.01 2.42
N ILE A 276 4.37 19.60 2.49
CA ILE A 276 3.63 19.51 3.76
C ILE A 276 4.23 18.45 4.68
N LEU A 277 4.60 17.29 4.15
CA LEU A 277 5.26 16.23 4.93
C LEU A 277 6.62 16.70 5.46
N LEU A 278 7.41 17.39 4.63
CA LEU A 278 8.71 17.93 5.03
C LEU A 278 8.57 19.03 6.08
N TYR A 279 7.56 19.90 5.93
CA TYR A 279 7.19 20.88 6.96
C TYR A 279 6.89 20.18 8.29
N THR A 280 6.04 19.14 8.28
CA THR A 280 5.69 18.39 9.47
C THR A 280 6.92 17.72 10.10
N TYR A 281 7.79 17.14 9.30
CA TYR A 281 9.05 16.58 9.76
C TYR A 281 9.95 17.61 10.44
N LEU A 282 10.14 18.77 9.82
CA LEU A 282 10.98 19.85 10.38
C LEU A 282 10.36 20.45 11.64
N ALA A 283 9.05 20.73 11.64
CA ALA A 283 8.36 21.37 12.75
C ALA A 283 8.20 20.44 13.96
N VAL A 284 7.71 19.22 13.74
CA VAL A 284 7.32 18.28 14.81
C VAL A 284 8.49 17.38 15.21
N ILE A 285 9.10 16.66 14.26
CA ILE A 285 10.13 15.66 14.57
C ILE A 285 11.47 16.34 14.90
N ARG A 286 11.91 17.29 14.06
CA ARG A 286 13.15 18.04 14.29
C ARG A 286 13.01 19.21 15.28
N LYS A 287 11.78 19.55 15.67
CA LYS A 287 11.47 20.66 16.59
C LYS A 287 12.10 22.00 16.15
N ARG A 288 12.12 22.27 14.84
CA ARG A 288 12.69 23.48 14.24
C ARG A 288 11.64 24.30 13.47
N PRO A 289 10.63 24.89 14.13
CA PRO A 289 9.56 25.62 13.46
C PRO A 289 10.07 26.85 12.70
N TRP A 290 11.13 27.50 13.17
CA TRP A 290 11.75 28.66 12.53
C TRP A 290 12.29 28.41 11.12
N THR A 291 12.71 27.18 10.82
CA THR A 291 13.14 26.79 9.48
C THR A 291 11.97 26.21 8.67
N ALA A 292 11.02 25.59 9.35
CA ALA A 292 9.87 24.95 8.71
C ALA A 292 8.87 25.96 8.11
N ILE A 293 8.59 27.07 8.84
CA ILE A 293 7.64 28.10 8.39
C ILE A 293 8.13 28.83 7.13
N PRO A 294 9.35 29.39 7.08
CA PRO A 294 9.84 30.01 5.85
C PRO A 294 9.91 29.03 4.68
N PHE A 295 10.28 27.76 4.95
CA PHE A 295 10.30 26.72 3.94
C PHE A 295 8.93 26.53 3.29
N ILE A 296 7.87 26.27 4.08
CA ILE A 296 6.54 25.99 3.51
C ILE A 296 5.94 27.23 2.84
N ILE A 297 6.20 28.44 3.35
CA ILE A 297 5.73 29.68 2.72
C ILE A 297 6.40 29.85 1.35
N PHE A 298 7.71 29.73 1.27
CA PHE A 298 8.45 29.98 0.03
C PHE A 298 8.19 28.90 -1.03
N PHE A 299 8.44 27.63 -0.69
CA PHE A 299 8.24 26.53 -1.65
C PHE A 299 6.77 26.25 -1.91
N GLY A 300 5.93 26.28 -0.88
CA GLY A 300 4.50 26.08 -1.02
C GLY A 300 3.82 27.15 -1.89
N ALA A 301 4.28 28.41 -1.86
CA ALA A 301 3.77 29.46 -2.76
C ALA A 301 4.13 29.16 -4.23
N ILE A 302 5.37 28.73 -4.50
CA ILE A 302 5.79 28.35 -5.87
C ILE A 302 5.01 27.13 -6.36
N GLU A 303 4.89 26.10 -5.53
CA GLU A 303 4.16 24.88 -5.86
C GLU A 303 2.65 25.13 -6.04
N ALA A 304 2.08 26.02 -5.24
CA ALA A 304 0.69 26.45 -5.40
C ALA A 304 0.48 27.15 -6.76
N MET A 305 1.41 28.01 -7.20
CA MET A 305 1.34 28.61 -8.53
C MET A 305 1.37 27.55 -9.64
N PHE A 306 2.23 26.52 -9.54
CA PHE A 306 2.24 25.40 -10.48
C PHE A 306 0.92 24.62 -10.44
N PHE A 307 0.38 24.37 -9.27
CA PHE A 307 -0.90 23.69 -9.11
C PHE A 307 -2.05 24.46 -9.76
N PHE A 308 -2.20 25.74 -9.45
CA PHE A 308 -3.25 26.57 -10.05
C PHE A 308 -3.11 26.67 -11.58
N SER A 309 -1.88 26.78 -12.08
CA SER A 309 -1.62 26.76 -13.51
C SER A 309 -1.98 25.40 -14.15
N SER A 310 -1.65 24.29 -13.49
CA SER A 310 -2.00 22.94 -14.00
C SER A 310 -3.51 22.67 -13.92
N LEU A 311 -4.22 23.30 -12.98
CA LEU A 311 -5.65 23.14 -12.83
C LEU A 311 -6.44 23.66 -14.04
N THR A 312 -5.89 24.64 -14.79
CA THR A 312 -6.50 25.11 -16.05
C THR A 312 -6.61 24.00 -17.10
N LYS A 313 -5.71 23.01 -17.04
CA LYS A 313 -5.71 21.84 -17.92
C LYS A 313 -6.61 20.70 -17.42
N PHE A 314 -7.39 20.91 -16.35
CA PHE A 314 -8.24 19.87 -15.76
C PHE A 314 -9.16 19.21 -16.78
N PHE A 315 -9.89 19.99 -17.57
CA PHE A 315 -10.81 19.48 -18.59
C PHE A 315 -10.11 18.88 -19.83
N HIS A 316 -8.81 19.14 -20.01
CA HIS A 316 -8.02 18.60 -21.13
C HIS A 316 -7.30 17.27 -20.80
N GLY A 317 -7.68 16.61 -19.69
CA GLY A 317 -7.11 15.30 -19.29
C GLY A 317 -6.87 15.18 -17.78
N GLY A 318 -6.74 16.29 -17.04
CA GLY A 318 -6.48 16.30 -15.60
C GLY A 318 -7.55 15.57 -14.77
N TYR A 319 -8.81 15.55 -15.23
CA TYR A 319 -9.92 14.84 -14.57
C TYR A 319 -9.65 13.34 -14.42
N PHE A 320 -8.95 12.73 -15.38
CA PHE A 320 -8.60 11.30 -15.33
C PHE A 320 -7.71 10.97 -14.14
N THR A 321 -6.72 11.81 -13.87
CA THR A 321 -5.84 11.66 -12.71
C THR A 321 -6.60 11.72 -11.39
N VAL A 322 -7.52 12.68 -11.26
CA VAL A 322 -8.33 12.81 -10.05
C VAL A 322 -9.24 11.60 -9.85
N LEU A 323 -9.83 11.10 -10.93
CA LEU A 323 -10.67 9.89 -10.89
C LEU A 323 -9.86 8.67 -10.42
N MET A 324 -8.66 8.46 -10.99
CA MET A 324 -7.78 7.37 -10.57
C MET A 324 -7.32 7.52 -9.12
N ALA A 325 -6.92 8.72 -8.72
CA ALA A 325 -6.51 8.98 -7.34
C ALA A 325 -7.65 8.73 -6.35
N THR A 326 -8.88 9.16 -6.71
CA THR A 326 -10.07 8.91 -5.89
C THR A 326 -10.37 7.41 -5.78
N ALA A 327 -10.25 6.65 -6.86
CA ALA A 327 -10.47 5.20 -6.83
C ALA A 327 -9.48 4.50 -5.88
N ILE A 328 -8.19 4.85 -5.95
CA ILE A 328 -7.16 4.31 -5.05
C ILE A 328 -7.42 4.75 -3.60
N PHE A 329 -7.76 6.02 -3.40
CA PHE A 329 -8.08 6.57 -2.07
C PHE A 329 -9.26 5.83 -1.43
N VAL A 330 -10.34 5.57 -2.18
CA VAL A 330 -11.50 4.81 -1.69
C VAL A 330 -11.09 3.41 -1.25
N VAL A 331 -10.26 2.72 -2.04
CA VAL A 331 -9.74 1.38 -1.66
C VAL A 331 -8.95 1.46 -0.35
N MET A 332 -8.04 2.44 -0.22
CA MET A 332 -7.23 2.64 0.99
C MET A 332 -8.10 3.01 2.20
N PHE A 333 -9.05 3.91 2.02
CA PHE A 333 -9.96 4.35 3.08
C PHE A 333 -10.82 3.19 3.59
N VAL A 334 -11.45 2.45 2.68
CA VAL A 334 -12.29 1.28 2.99
C VAL A 334 -11.48 0.21 3.72
N TRP A 335 -10.25 -0.05 3.22
CA TRP A 335 -9.38 -1.04 3.84
C TRP A 335 -8.99 -0.64 5.26
N ARG A 336 -8.51 0.58 5.44
CA ARG A 336 -8.13 1.13 6.76
C ARG A 336 -9.30 1.15 7.73
N ARG A 337 -10.46 1.70 7.30
CA ARG A 337 -11.66 1.79 8.15
C ARG A 337 -12.16 0.42 8.55
N GLY A 338 -12.28 -0.50 7.57
CA GLY A 338 -12.71 -1.87 7.84
C GLY A 338 -11.73 -2.63 8.73
N THR A 339 -10.41 -2.39 8.63
CA THR A 339 -9.42 -3.00 9.53
C THR A 339 -9.52 -2.42 10.94
N ALA A 340 -9.77 -1.11 11.07
CA ALA A 340 -9.99 -0.49 12.38
C ALA A 340 -11.22 -1.08 13.08
N VAL A 341 -12.34 -1.23 12.34
CA VAL A 341 -13.56 -1.86 12.88
C VAL A 341 -13.31 -3.31 13.29
N GLU A 342 -12.61 -4.11 12.48
CA GLU A 342 -12.27 -5.50 12.85
C GLU A 342 -11.38 -5.56 14.10
N ARG A 343 -10.42 -4.64 14.26
CA ARG A 343 -9.54 -4.58 15.44
C ARG A 343 -10.30 -4.24 16.70
N THR A 344 -11.25 -3.31 16.66
CA THR A 344 -12.08 -2.97 17.83
C THR A 344 -12.96 -4.13 18.28
N GLN A 345 -13.26 -5.07 17.40
CA GLN A 345 -14.05 -6.26 17.69
C GLN A 345 -13.21 -7.50 18.01
N SER A 346 -11.90 -7.46 17.78
CA SER A 346 -11.00 -8.58 18.09
C SER A 346 -10.69 -8.59 19.58
N VAL A 347 -11.04 -9.70 20.25
CA VAL A 347 -10.79 -9.91 21.68
C VAL A 347 -9.76 -11.03 21.80
N TYR A 348 -8.71 -10.78 22.58
CA TYR A 348 -7.67 -11.77 22.88
C TYR A 348 -7.85 -12.26 24.32
N LEU A 349 -7.92 -13.57 24.48
CA LEU A 349 -8.15 -14.21 25.76
C LEU A 349 -6.87 -14.94 26.23
N PRO A 350 -6.55 -14.91 27.53
CA PRO A 350 -5.42 -15.66 28.07
C PRO A 350 -5.67 -17.16 27.91
N VAL A 351 -4.67 -17.87 27.38
CA VAL A 351 -4.76 -19.31 27.08
C VAL A 351 -4.95 -20.14 28.33
N ASP A 352 -4.31 -19.76 29.43
CA ASP A 352 -4.30 -20.50 30.70
C ASP A 352 -5.70 -20.85 31.22
N LYS A 353 -6.67 -19.96 30.97
CA LYS A 353 -8.06 -20.19 31.40
C LYS A 353 -8.77 -21.32 30.61
N TYR A 354 -8.26 -21.70 29.46
CA TYR A 354 -8.90 -22.65 28.53
C TYR A 354 -8.12 -23.96 28.39
N ILE A 355 -6.95 -24.11 29.02
CA ILE A 355 -6.11 -25.30 28.92
C ILE A 355 -6.88 -26.55 29.36
N ASP A 356 -7.58 -26.48 30.51
CA ASP A 356 -8.32 -27.64 31.04
C ASP A 356 -9.49 -28.03 30.14
N GLN A 357 -10.19 -27.06 29.55
CA GLN A 357 -11.28 -27.34 28.60
C GLN A 357 -10.76 -27.97 27.30
N LEU A 358 -9.65 -27.47 26.77
CA LEU A 358 -9.01 -28.01 25.57
C LEU A 358 -8.42 -29.41 25.84
N ARG A 359 -7.89 -29.66 27.07
CA ARG A 359 -7.41 -30.98 27.50
C ARG A 359 -8.56 -31.97 27.56
N SER A 360 -9.67 -31.58 28.20
CA SER A 360 -10.86 -32.42 28.27
C SER A 360 -11.37 -32.81 26.88
N LEU A 361 -11.45 -31.84 25.96
CA LEU A 361 -11.87 -32.09 24.59
C LEU A 361 -10.88 -33.00 23.82
N SER A 362 -9.57 -32.83 24.03
CA SER A 362 -8.55 -33.65 23.35
C SER A 362 -8.67 -35.13 23.75
N HIS A 363 -9.01 -35.41 25.03
CA HIS A 363 -9.12 -36.74 25.58
C HIS A 363 -10.53 -37.36 25.48
N ASP A 364 -11.55 -36.55 25.15
CA ASP A 364 -12.93 -37.00 25.06
C ASP A 364 -13.14 -37.98 23.90
N THR A 365 -13.40 -39.24 24.23
CA THR A 365 -13.58 -40.33 23.25
C THR A 365 -14.95 -40.32 22.59
N ASP A 366 -15.93 -39.60 23.13
CA ASP A 366 -17.29 -39.53 22.59
C ASP A 366 -17.35 -38.67 21.30
N TYR A 367 -16.37 -37.77 21.15
CA TYR A 367 -16.21 -37.00 19.92
C TYR A 367 -15.21 -37.65 18.96
N ALA A 368 -15.59 -37.75 17.69
CA ALA A 368 -14.70 -38.23 16.64
C ALA A 368 -13.50 -37.27 16.46
N THR A 369 -12.30 -37.83 16.36
CA THR A 369 -11.09 -37.04 16.11
C THR A 369 -11.15 -36.39 14.73
N LEU A 370 -11.06 -35.04 14.67
CA LEU A 370 -11.09 -34.27 13.44
C LEU A 370 -9.77 -34.37 12.66
N ALA A 371 -8.67 -34.34 13.40
CA ALA A 371 -7.30 -34.49 12.88
C ALA A 371 -6.36 -34.85 14.02
N ASP A 372 -5.19 -35.41 13.71
CA ASP A 372 -4.13 -35.57 14.73
C ASP A 372 -3.59 -34.18 15.11
N ASN A 373 -3.30 -33.32 14.11
CA ASN A 373 -2.75 -31.98 14.29
C ASN A 373 -3.70 -30.96 13.71
N LEU A 374 -4.36 -30.17 14.55
CA LEU A 374 -5.24 -29.09 14.16
C LEU A 374 -4.52 -27.74 14.23
N VAL A 375 -4.47 -27.04 13.10
CA VAL A 375 -3.64 -25.86 12.94
C VAL A 375 -4.50 -24.62 12.66
N PHE A 376 -4.32 -23.58 13.47
CA PHE A 376 -4.92 -22.25 13.27
C PHE A 376 -3.84 -21.21 13.02
N LEU A 377 -4.11 -20.27 12.11
CA LEU A 377 -3.26 -19.11 11.91
C LEU A 377 -3.78 -17.94 12.76
N THR A 378 -2.90 -17.32 13.52
CA THR A 378 -3.21 -16.15 14.36
C THR A 378 -2.33 -14.96 13.96
N ASN A 379 -2.87 -13.75 14.09
CA ASN A 379 -2.10 -12.52 13.91
C ASN A 379 -1.52 -11.99 15.23
N ASP A 380 -1.87 -12.64 16.35
CA ASP A 380 -1.38 -12.25 17.66
C ASP A 380 0.07 -12.70 17.88
N SER A 381 0.95 -11.75 18.18
CA SER A 381 2.36 -11.97 18.46
C SER A 381 2.65 -12.26 19.93
N SER A 382 1.69 -12.05 20.85
CA SER A 382 1.84 -12.39 22.27
C SER A 382 2.03 -13.90 22.44
N PHE A 383 2.72 -14.32 23.48
CA PHE A 383 2.97 -15.75 23.72
C PHE A 383 1.87 -16.40 24.56
N ASP A 384 1.03 -15.64 25.24
CA ASP A 384 0.11 -16.07 26.28
C ASP A 384 -1.39 -15.92 25.94
N LYS A 385 -1.71 -15.19 24.84
CA LYS A 385 -3.10 -14.90 24.46
C LYS A 385 -3.48 -15.58 23.16
N LEU A 386 -4.76 -15.87 22.99
CA LEU A 386 -5.37 -16.39 21.76
C LEU A 386 -6.56 -15.54 21.34
N ASP A 387 -6.80 -15.48 20.03
CA ASP A 387 -7.99 -14.86 19.46
C ASP A 387 -9.24 -15.63 19.92
N ARG A 388 -10.22 -14.92 20.51
CA ARG A 388 -11.50 -15.48 20.94
C ARG A 388 -12.19 -16.26 19.82
N ASP A 389 -12.05 -15.80 18.58
CA ASP A 389 -12.68 -16.43 17.43
C ASP A 389 -12.15 -17.85 17.19
N ILE A 390 -10.88 -18.11 17.52
CA ILE A 390 -10.28 -19.45 17.46
C ILE A 390 -10.88 -20.34 18.55
N LEU A 391 -10.96 -19.86 19.79
CA LEU A 391 -11.53 -20.63 20.89
C LEU A 391 -13.03 -20.93 20.64
N TYR A 392 -13.78 -19.93 20.16
CA TYR A 392 -15.16 -20.13 19.74
C TYR A 392 -15.30 -21.19 18.64
N SER A 393 -14.41 -21.18 17.65
CA SER A 393 -14.39 -22.19 16.58
C SER A 393 -14.14 -23.60 17.13
N ILE A 394 -13.26 -23.74 18.13
CA ILE A 394 -12.87 -25.05 18.69
C ILE A 394 -13.94 -25.58 19.66
N LEU A 395 -14.44 -24.72 20.56
CA LEU A 395 -15.26 -25.14 21.70
C LEU A 395 -16.76 -24.97 21.45
N ASP A 396 -17.20 -23.79 20.96
CA ASP A 396 -18.61 -23.43 20.97
C ASP A 396 -19.33 -23.77 19.67
N LYS A 397 -18.72 -23.45 18.51
CA LYS A 397 -19.39 -23.62 17.22
C LYS A 397 -19.56 -25.10 16.86
N ARG A 398 -18.50 -25.85 16.98
CA ARG A 398 -18.46 -27.31 16.80
C ARG A 398 -17.23 -27.84 17.52
N PRO A 399 -17.39 -28.63 18.56
CA PRO A 399 -16.23 -29.19 19.26
C PRO A 399 -15.29 -29.90 18.26
N LYS A 400 -14.03 -29.48 18.24
CA LYS A 400 -13.02 -29.99 17.31
C LYS A 400 -11.97 -30.73 18.08
N ARG A 401 -12.17 -32.04 18.23
CA ARG A 401 -11.21 -32.91 18.87
C ARG A 401 -9.98 -33.10 17.99
N ALA A 402 -8.80 -32.83 18.56
CA ALA A 402 -7.50 -33.10 17.96
C ALA A 402 -6.56 -33.66 19.03
N LYS A 403 -5.51 -34.40 18.62
CA LYS A 403 -4.46 -34.84 19.55
C LYS A 403 -3.57 -33.68 19.96
N ALA A 404 -3.28 -32.76 19.00
CA ALA A 404 -2.52 -31.54 19.25
C ALA A 404 -3.11 -30.35 18.52
N TYR A 405 -3.07 -29.19 19.20
CA TYR A 405 -3.53 -27.89 18.68
C TYR A 405 -2.34 -26.97 18.47
N TYR A 406 -2.26 -26.37 17.28
CA TYR A 406 -1.18 -25.46 16.91
C TYR A 406 -1.73 -24.09 16.54
N PHE A 407 -1.20 -23.05 17.18
CA PHE A 407 -1.52 -21.66 16.88
C PHE A 407 -0.29 -20.99 16.30
N ILE A 408 -0.33 -20.68 14.99
CA ILE A 408 0.84 -20.22 14.26
C ILE A 408 0.75 -18.75 13.97
N ASN A 409 1.74 -18.00 14.44
CA ASN A 409 2.02 -16.64 14.03
C ASN A 409 3.23 -16.61 13.09
N ILE A 410 3.18 -15.72 12.07
CA ILE A 410 4.27 -15.54 11.11
C ILE A 410 4.81 -14.13 11.24
N SER A 411 6.06 -14.02 11.65
CA SER A 411 6.81 -12.78 11.74
C SER A 411 7.83 -12.71 10.60
N LEU A 412 7.72 -11.69 9.74
CA LEU A 412 8.71 -11.46 8.68
C LEU A 412 9.89 -10.68 9.24
N THR A 413 11.11 -11.19 8.99
CA THR A 413 12.35 -10.54 9.39
C THR A 413 13.00 -9.78 8.24
N ASP A 414 13.84 -8.81 8.57
CA ASP A 414 14.57 -7.97 7.60
C ASP A 414 15.72 -8.71 6.90
N ASP A 415 16.15 -9.85 7.44
CA ASP A 415 17.15 -10.70 6.81
C ASP A 415 16.48 -11.59 5.74
N PRO A 416 17.05 -11.73 4.53
CA PRO A 416 16.42 -12.46 3.43
C PRO A 416 16.25 -13.97 3.68
N ASN A 417 17.11 -14.59 4.46
CA ASN A 417 17.21 -16.04 4.56
C ASN A 417 16.85 -16.62 5.94
N THR A 418 16.44 -15.81 6.90
CA THR A 418 16.09 -16.25 8.26
C THR A 418 15.05 -17.38 8.21
N ARG A 419 15.28 -18.43 8.98
CA ARG A 419 14.36 -19.57 9.15
C ARG A 419 14.46 -20.01 10.60
N GLU A 420 13.70 -19.36 11.46
CA GLU A 420 13.70 -19.59 12.90
C GLU A 420 12.28 -19.83 13.37
N PHE A 421 12.13 -20.56 14.45
CA PHE A 421 10.84 -20.73 15.11
C PHE A 421 11.01 -20.68 16.62
N ILE A 422 9.96 -20.21 17.28
CA ILE A 422 9.84 -20.16 18.74
C ILE A 422 8.58 -20.93 19.10
N VAL A 423 8.67 -21.85 20.05
CA VAL A 423 7.53 -22.63 20.53
C VAL A 423 7.26 -22.28 21.99
N ASN A 424 5.98 -22.07 22.31
CA ASN A 424 5.46 -22.06 23.67
C ASN A 424 4.48 -23.24 23.79
N ASP A 425 4.78 -24.20 24.68
CA ASP A 425 3.99 -25.38 24.93
C ASP A 425 3.03 -25.25 26.12
N PHE A 426 3.01 -24.11 26.79
CA PHE A 426 2.19 -23.84 27.98
C PHE A 426 2.32 -24.91 29.09
N GLY A 427 3.44 -25.67 29.10
CA GLY A 427 3.62 -26.80 30.01
C GLY A 427 2.68 -27.98 29.73
N THR A 428 2.22 -28.12 28.48
CA THR A 428 1.32 -29.19 28.01
C THR A 428 1.94 -29.98 26.87
N ASP A 429 1.46 -31.18 26.65
CA ASP A 429 1.89 -32.11 25.59
C ASP A 429 0.98 -32.05 24.34
N PHE A 430 -0.04 -31.17 24.31
CA PHE A 430 -1.05 -31.13 23.25
C PHE A 430 -1.33 -29.72 22.70
N LEU A 431 -0.82 -28.68 23.34
CA LEU A 431 -1.13 -27.28 22.98
C LEU A 431 0.16 -26.49 22.71
N PHE A 432 0.30 -25.95 21.49
CA PHE A 432 1.51 -25.29 21.04
C PHE A 432 1.21 -23.96 20.35
N LYS A 433 1.84 -22.88 20.81
CA LYS A 433 1.86 -21.61 20.09
C LYS A 433 3.23 -21.41 19.45
N ILE A 434 3.24 -21.30 18.12
CA ILE A 434 4.47 -21.27 17.32
C ILE A 434 4.57 -19.91 16.64
N THR A 435 5.69 -19.23 16.84
CA THR A 435 6.04 -18.03 16.08
C THR A 435 7.12 -18.40 15.06
N LEU A 436 6.75 -18.37 13.78
CA LEU A 436 7.68 -18.57 12.67
C LEU A 436 8.32 -17.24 12.29
N ARG A 437 9.63 -17.11 12.45
CA ARG A 437 10.41 -15.95 12.01
C ARG A 437 11.05 -16.29 10.66
N LEU A 438 10.45 -15.74 9.60
CA LEU A 438 10.85 -16.03 8.22
C LEU A 438 11.45 -14.80 7.56
N GLY A 439 12.57 -14.98 6.87
CA GLY A 439 13.16 -13.95 6.03
C GLY A 439 12.24 -13.55 4.88
N PHE A 440 12.29 -12.30 4.44
CA PHE A 440 11.37 -11.79 3.41
C PHE A 440 11.43 -12.57 2.07
N ARG A 441 12.53 -13.24 1.76
CA ARG A 441 12.71 -14.07 0.56
C ARG A 441 12.27 -15.52 0.73
N VAL A 442 12.11 -15.96 1.96
CA VAL A 442 11.75 -17.35 2.26
C VAL A 442 10.30 -17.60 1.89
N ASN A 443 10.06 -18.62 1.07
CA ASN A 443 8.69 -19.01 0.74
C ASN A 443 7.95 -19.50 1.99
N GLN A 444 6.77 -18.93 2.23
CA GLN A 444 5.94 -19.25 3.39
C GLN A 444 5.22 -20.61 3.17
N ARG A 445 5.98 -21.71 3.19
CA ARG A 445 5.44 -23.06 3.11
C ARG A 445 5.19 -23.62 4.50
N ILE A 446 4.12 -23.17 5.15
CA ILE A 446 3.83 -23.51 6.56
C ILE A 446 3.76 -25.01 6.77
N ASN A 447 3.11 -25.74 5.86
CA ASN A 447 2.98 -27.19 5.99
C ASN A 447 4.35 -27.89 6.11
N THR A 448 5.31 -27.52 5.26
CA THR A 448 6.67 -28.10 5.29
C THR A 448 7.41 -27.77 6.59
N TYR A 449 7.28 -26.55 7.08
CA TYR A 449 7.92 -26.14 8.34
C TYR A 449 7.29 -26.83 9.55
N LEU A 450 5.98 -27.02 9.55
CA LEU A 450 5.29 -27.75 10.62
C LEU A 450 5.73 -29.19 10.72
N TYR A 451 5.93 -29.91 9.61
CA TYR A 451 6.49 -31.23 9.65
C TYR A 451 7.85 -31.27 10.36
N GLN A 452 8.71 -30.30 10.13
CA GLN A 452 10.01 -30.23 10.81
C GLN A 452 9.84 -29.92 12.30
N ILE A 453 8.97 -28.96 12.64
CA ILE A 453 8.74 -28.54 14.03
C ILE A 453 8.11 -29.68 14.85
N VAL A 454 7.10 -30.36 14.32
CA VAL A 454 6.46 -31.47 14.99
C VAL A 454 7.45 -32.65 15.17
N GLY A 455 8.29 -32.90 14.18
CA GLY A 455 9.38 -33.88 14.32
C GLY A 455 10.37 -33.51 15.42
N ASP A 456 10.69 -32.23 15.57
CA ASP A 456 11.54 -31.74 16.68
C ASP A 456 10.85 -31.86 18.05
N LEU A 457 9.55 -31.57 18.14
CA LEU A 457 8.77 -31.72 19.37
C LEU A 457 8.71 -33.16 19.84
N ILE A 458 8.54 -34.10 18.91
CA ILE A 458 8.53 -35.56 19.22
C ILE A 458 9.93 -36.01 19.69
N LYS A 459 11.00 -35.59 19.00
CA LYS A 459 12.38 -35.92 19.39
C LYS A 459 12.76 -35.39 20.77
N ASN A 460 12.22 -34.24 21.14
CA ASN A 460 12.47 -33.60 22.43
C ASN A 460 11.51 -34.08 23.54
N ASN A 461 10.69 -35.12 23.27
CA ASN A 461 9.65 -35.63 24.18
C ASN A 461 8.63 -34.58 24.67
N GLN A 462 8.40 -33.51 23.90
CA GLN A 462 7.38 -32.52 24.17
C GLN A 462 6.01 -32.91 23.60
N LEU A 463 6.00 -33.81 22.61
CA LEU A 463 4.81 -34.37 21.99
C LEU A 463 4.96 -35.87 21.87
N ALA A 464 3.92 -36.61 22.22
CA ALA A 464 3.90 -38.08 22.04
C ALA A 464 3.87 -38.46 20.54
N PRO A 465 4.54 -39.54 20.12
CA PRO A 465 4.48 -40.03 18.75
C PRO A 465 3.05 -40.31 18.29
N GLN A 466 2.68 -39.76 17.13
CA GLN A 466 1.32 -39.79 16.58
C GLN A 466 1.18 -40.91 15.52
N ASN A 467 1.43 -42.13 15.88
CA ASN A 467 1.43 -43.26 14.93
C ASN A 467 0.13 -43.38 14.14
N HIS A 468 0.21 -43.28 12.83
CA HIS A 468 -0.92 -43.39 11.92
C HIS A 468 -1.23 -44.86 11.63
N LYS A 469 -2.44 -45.35 12.01
CA LYS A 469 -2.85 -46.73 11.84
C LYS A 469 -2.87 -47.23 10.38
N TYR A 470 -3.10 -46.31 9.43
CA TYR A 470 -3.29 -46.60 8.01
C TYR A 470 -2.27 -45.90 7.09
N SER A 471 -1.10 -45.55 7.59
CA SER A 471 -0.06 -44.93 6.76
C SER A 471 0.59 -45.93 5.82
N ILE A 472 0.72 -45.56 4.54
CA ILE A 472 1.49 -46.30 3.54
C ILE A 472 2.99 -46.31 3.90
N TYR A 473 3.44 -45.26 4.60
CA TYR A 473 4.84 -45.05 5.02
C TYR A 473 5.04 -45.39 6.50
N LYS A 474 4.72 -46.62 6.89
CA LYS A 474 4.77 -47.08 8.29
C LYS A 474 6.11 -46.83 9.00
N GLU A 475 7.21 -46.83 8.27
CA GLU A 475 8.55 -46.70 8.86
C GLU A 475 8.93 -45.24 9.22
N HIS A 476 8.14 -44.22 8.78
CA HIS A 476 8.49 -42.82 8.95
C HIS A 476 7.37 -41.92 9.51
N SER A 477 6.22 -42.47 9.90
CA SER A 477 5.08 -41.66 10.31
C SER A 477 4.87 -41.60 11.82
N GLU A 478 5.87 -41.09 12.53
CA GLU A 478 5.66 -40.62 13.91
C GLU A 478 4.80 -39.36 13.98
N ILE A 479 4.61 -38.70 12.82
CA ILE A 479 3.83 -37.44 12.67
C ILE A 479 2.48 -37.78 12.05
N GLY A 480 1.41 -37.37 12.73
CA GLY A 480 0.03 -37.52 12.26
C GLY A 480 -0.38 -36.56 11.14
N ASP A 481 -1.64 -36.65 10.72
CA ASP A 481 -2.19 -35.78 9.69
C ASP A 481 -2.37 -34.34 10.19
N PHE A 482 -2.19 -33.36 9.26
CA PHE A 482 -2.42 -31.96 9.53
C PHE A 482 -3.73 -31.48 8.90
N ARG A 483 -4.52 -30.76 9.68
CA ARG A 483 -5.69 -30.04 9.17
C ARG A 483 -5.59 -28.56 9.54
N PHE A 484 -5.62 -27.73 8.50
CA PHE A 484 -5.54 -26.27 8.64
C PHE A 484 -6.95 -25.68 8.70
N CYS A 485 -7.29 -25.01 9.78
CA CYS A 485 -8.55 -24.30 9.94
C CYS A 485 -8.35 -22.80 9.70
N LEU A 486 -8.87 -22.30 8.58
CA LEU A 486 -8.78 -20.89 8.22
C LEU A 486 -10.10 -20.17 8.53
N LEU A 487 -10.09 -19.30 9.52
CA LEU A 487 -11.26 -18.54 9.94
C LEU A 487 -11.56 -17.38 8.99
N ARG A 488 -12.83 -17.25 8.60
CA ARG A 488 -13.34 -16.13 7.83
C ARG A 488 -14.39 -15.40 8.66
N LYS A 489 -14.09 -14.15 9.00
CA LYS A 489 -15.05 -13.29 9.71
C LYS A 489 -16.19 -12.92 8.76
N VAL A 490 -17.42 -13.05 9.22
CA VAL A 490 -18.64 -12.70 8.49
C VAL A 490 -19.45 -11.73 9.35
N LEU A 491 -20.00 -10.71 8.70
CA LEU A 491 -20.91 -9.80 9.36
C LEU A 491 -22.22 -10.53 9.67
N ALA A 492 -22.54 -10.69 10.95
CA ALA A 492 -23.81 -11.25 11.35
C ALA A 492 -24.90 -10.15 11.30
N PRO A 493 -26.16 -10.48 10.96
CA PRO A 493 -27.25 -9.50 10.95
C PRO A 493 -27.50 -8.83 12.31
N GLU A 494 -27.12 -9.52 13.39
CA GLU A 494 -27.26 -9.10 14.78
C GLU A 494 -26.12 -8.20 15.26
N THR A 495 -25.12 -7.96 14.40
CA THR A 495 -23.96 -7.16 14.77
C THR A 495 -24.34 -5.68 14.82
N ASP A 496 -24.24 -5.06 15.98
CA ASP A 496 -24.53 -3.63 16.14
C ASP A 496 -23.36 -2.77 15.63
N ILE A 497 -23.31 -2.63 14.31
CA ILE A 497 -22.32 -1.80 13.60
C ILE A 497 -23.11 -0.73 12.83
N ASN A 498 -22.61 0.52 12.86
CA ASN A 498 -23.17 1.59 12.06
C ASN A 498 -23.27 1.19 10.58
N GLY A 499 -24.36 1.53 9.91
CA GLY A 499 -24.59 1.13 8.50
C GLY A 499 -23.47 1.54 7.54
N PHE A 500 -22.78 2.64 7.81
CA PHE A 500 -21.60 3.05 7.05
C PHE A 500 -20.42 2.08 7.25
N ASP A 501 -20.13 1.69 8.49
CA ASP A 501 -19.04 0.76 8.80
C ASP A 501 -19.34 -0.65 8.28
N ALA A 502 -20.61 -1.07 8.31
CA ALA A 502 -21.05 -2.32 7.70
C ALA A 502 -20.78 -2.34 6.19
N ARG A 503 -21.13 -1.28 5.45
CA ARG A 503 -20.81 -1.16 4.02
C ARG A 503 -19.31 -1.15 3.74
N CYS A 504 -18.52 -0.48 4.59
CA CYS A 504 -17.06 -0.49 4.49
C CYS A 504 -16.50 -1.91 4.68
N LEU A 505 -17.03 -2.70 5.62
CA LEU A 505 -16.63 -4.10 5.83
C LEU A 505 -17.02 -5.00 4.66
N GLU A 506 -18.22 -4.87 4.12
CA GLU A 506 -18.67 -5.62 2.94
C GLU A 506 -17.74 -5.35 1.74
N LEU A 507 -17.45 -4.07 1.47
CA LEU A 507 -16.54 -3.69 0.39
C LEU A 507 -15.11 -4.17 0.65
N LYS A 508 -14.62 -4.12 1.90
CA LYS A 508 -13.34 -4.70 2.30
C LYS A 508 -13.30 -6.21 2.01
N TYR A 509 -14.35 -6.95 2.35
CA TYR A 509 -14.41 -8.39 2.08
C TYR A 509 -14.49 -8.69 0.59
N PHE A 510 -15.16 -7.85 -0.19
CA PHE A 510 -15.16 -7.93 -1.65
C PHE A 510 -13.74 -7.73 -2.23
N ILE A 511 -13.04 -6.68 -1.83
CA ILE A 511 -11.64 -6.41 -2.23
C ILE A 511 -10.75 -7.60 -1.85
N ARG A 512 -10.90 -8.15 -0.65
CA ARG A 512 -10.14 -9.31 -0.18
C ARG A 512 -10.32 -10.55 -1.07
N ARG A 513 -11.50 -10.75 -1.66
CA ARG A 513 -11.74 -11.85 -2.61
C ARG A 513 -10.91 -11.72 -3.89
N ILE A 514 -10.71 -10.47 -4.37
CA ILE A 514 -9.92 -10.19 -5.56
C ILE A 514 -8.41 -10.38 -5.29
N CYS A 515 -7.96 -10.08 -4.08
CA CYS A 515 -6.53 -10.13 -3.72
C CYS A 515 -5.97 -11.55 -3.48
N GLY A 516 -6.81 -12.57 -3.53
CA GLY A 516 -6.43 -13.97 -3.40
C GLY A 516 -6.73 -14.59 -2.03
N SER A 517 -6.64 -15.91 -1.97
CA SER A 517 -6.92 -16.69 -0.75
C SER A 517 -5.71 -16.71 0.19
N PRO A 518 -5.90 -16.61 1.52
CA PRO A 518 -4.84 -16.86 2.51
C PRO A 518 -4.12 -18.19 2.32
N ALA A 519 -4.84 -19.22 1.88
CA ALA A 519 -4.25 -20.53 1.57
C ALA A 519 -3.10 -20.43 0.55
N ARG A 520 -3.24 -19.54 -0.44
CA ARG A 520 -2.22 -19.30 -1.46
C ARG A 520 -1.02 -18.53 -0.93
N TRP A 521 -1.24 -17.60 0.00
CA TRP A 521 -0.14 -16.82 0.56
C TRP A 521 0.77 -17.67 1.43
N TYR A 522 0.18 -18.62 2.16
CA TYR A 522 0.88 -19.49 3.12
C TYR A 522 1.32 -20.84 2.54
N GLY A 523 1.17 -21.02 1.21
CA GLY A 523 1.57 -22.23 0.51
C GLY A 523 0.83 -23.50 0.96
N LEU A 524 -0.44 -23.34 1.33
CA LEU A 524 -1.30 -24.40 1.83
C LEU A 524 -2.21 -25.00 0.74
N GLU A 525 -2.03 -24.65 -0.54
CA GLU A 525 -2.95 -25.05 -1.64
C GLU A 525 -3.15 -26.57 -1.73
N ASN A 526 -2.11 -27.34 -1.42
CA ASN A 526 -2.13 -28.82 -1.46
C ASN A 526 -2.32 -29.46 -0.06
N SER A 527 -2.68 -28.66 0.95
CA SER A 527 -2.88 -29.14 2.32
C SER A 527 -4.36 -29.36 2.59
N ASN A 528 -4.68 -30.16 3.61
CA ASN A 528 -6.06 -30.36 4.04
C ASN A 528 -6.55 -29.10 4.78
N ILE A 529 -7.37 -28.28 4.09
CA ILE A 529 -7.85 -27.00 4.58
C ILE A 529 -9.35 -27.04 4.83
N VAL A 530 -9.75 -26.54 5.98
CA VAL A 530 -11.15 -26.24 6.31
C VAL A 530 -11.32 -24.73 6.41
N PHE A 531 -12.24 -24.17 5.63
CA PHE A 531 -12.65 -22.79 5.77
C PHE A 531 -13.86 -22.72 6.70
N GLU A 532 -13.73 -21.94 7.75
CA GLU A 532 -14.80 -21.79 8.72
C GLU A 532 -15.23 -20.33 8.83
N TYR A 533 -16.54 -20.11 8.78
CA TYR A 533 -17.12 -18.78 8.93
C TYR A 533 -17.42 -18.55 10.41
N VAL A 534 -16.85 -17.47 10.96
CA VAL A 534 -17.06 -17.05 12.34
C VAL A 534 -17.75 -15.68 12.31
N PRO A 535 -18.84 -15.48 13.07
CA PRO A 535 -19.48 -14.19 13.14
C PRO A 535 -18.51 -13.17 13.74
N LEU A 536 -18.54 -11.95 13.21
CA LEU A 536 -17.85 -10.84 13.85
C LEU A 536 -18.62 -10.50 15.13
N PHE A 537 -18.07 -10.89 16.28
CA PHE A 537 -18.71 -10.63 17.56
C PHE A 537 -18.67 -9.14 17.86
N SER A 538 -19.82 -8.52 17.87
CA SER A 538 -20.11 -7.20 18.40
C SER A 538 -20.82 -7.35 19.75
N LYS A 539 -20.93 -6.27 20.51
CA LYS A 539 -21.89 -6.24 21.61
C LYS A 539 -23.26 -6.55 21.03
N VAL A 540 -23.82 -7.69 21.39
CA VAL A 540 -25.19 -8.05 20.96
C VAL A 540 -26.12 -7.03 21.60
N LYS A 541 -26.96 -6.35 20.80
CA LYS A 541 -28.08 -5.59 21.36
C LYS A 541 -28.83 -6.54 22.28
N ARG A 542 -29.03 -6.13 23.55
CA ARG A 542 -29.83 -6.92 24.48
C ARG A 542 -31.14 -7.28 23.78
N GLU A 543 -31.26 -8.51 23.32
CA GLU A 543 -32.50 -9.02 22.77
C GLU A 543 -33.55 -8.97 23.87
N GLN A 544 -34.72 -8.52 23.48
CA GLN A 544 -35.91 -8.64 24.36
C GLN A 544 -36.07 -10.11 24.71
N LYS A 545 -35.98 -10.45 25.97
CA LYS A 545 -36.16 -11.82 26.48
C LYS A 545 -37.49 -12.35 25.95
N LEU A 546 -37.44 -13.41 25.17
CA LEU A 546 -38.64 -14.12 24.74
C LEU A 546 -39.33 -14.69 25.98
N THR A 547 -40.60 -14.35 26.20
CA THR A 547 -41.41 -14.89 27.26
C THR A 547 -42.02 -16.21 26.77
N ARG A 548 -41.80 -17.30 27.49
CA ARG A 548 -42.43 -18.59 27.15
C ARG A 548 -43.91 -18.53 27.52
N ILE A 549 -44.75 -18.61 26.53
CA ILE A 549 -46.19 -18.80 26.73
C ILE A 549 -46.47 -20.31 26.75
N ILE A 550 -47.11 -20.83 27.80
CA ILE A 550 -47.49 -22.25 27.90
C ILE A 550 -48.68 -22.46 26.97
N LEU A 551 -48.73 -23.61 26.26
CA LEU A 551 -49.73 -23.87 25.19
C LEU A 551 -51.19 -23.78 25.70
N GLU A 552 -51.41 -24.05 26.98
CA GLU A 552 -52.72 -23.94 27.63
C GLU A 552 -53.19 -22.49 27.76
N ASP A 553 -52.26 -21.54 28.00
CA ASP A 553 -52.55 -20.11 28.09
C ASP A 553 -52.70 -19.45 26.71
N ALA A 554 -52.02 -19.99 25.70
CA ALA A 554 -52.12 -19.48 24.32
C ALA A 554 -53.49 -19.72 23.66
N ALA A 555 -54.24 -20.72 24.12
CA ALA A 555 -55.59 -21.05 23.63
C ALA A 555 -56.69 -20.15 24.22
N GLN A 556 -56.39 -19.40 25.32
CA GLN A 556 -57.38 -18.59 26.05
C GLN A 556 -57.21 -17.07 25.90
N THR A 557 -56.10 -16.59 25.36
CA THR A 557 -55.84 -15.15 25.31
C THR A 557 -55.82 -14.59 23.90
N GLY A 558 -56.81 -13.77 23.60
CA GLY A 558 -56.66 -12.65 22.68
C GLY A 558 -55.51 -11.71 23.16
N PRO A 559 -55.12 -10.67 22.43
CA PRO A 559 -53.90 -9.90 22.70
C PRO A 559 -53.81 -9.43 24.15
N MET A 560 -52.82 -9.97 24.86
CA MET A 560 -52.55 -9.67 26.26
C MET A 560 -52.02 -8.24 26.41
N PRO A 561 -52.46 -7.46 27.41
CA PRO A 561 -51.85 -6.16 27.70
C PRO A 561 -50.43 -6.32 28.23
N LEU A 562 -49.55 -5.46 27.75
CA LEU A 562 -48.15 -5.34 28.21
C LEU A 562 -48.10 -5.15 29.73
N VAL A 563 -47.60 -6.15 30.44
CA VAL A 563 -47.28 -5.98 31.87
C VAL A 563 -45.93 -5.23 31.95
N GLU A 564 -46.00 -3.97 32.37
CA GLU A 564 -44.82 -3.17 32.68
C GLU A 564 -44.13 -3.75 33.91
N ALA A 565 -42.96 -4.34 33.76
CA ALA A 565 -42.07 -4.64 34.87
C ALA A 565 -41.54 -3.32 35.47
N PRO A 566 -41.41 -3.22 36.80
CA PRO A 566 -41.03 -1.97 37.45
C PRO A 566 -39.66 -1.49 36.96
N MET A 567 -39.66 -0.30 36.38
CA MET A 567 -38.53 0.36 35.72
C MET A 567 -37.31 0.57 36.63
N LYS A 568 -37.48 0.57 37.94
CA LYS A 568 -36.42 0.79 38.93
C LYS A 568 -35.44 -0.38 39.08
N GLU A 569 -35.87 -1.63 38.99
CA GLU A 569 -34.95 -2.78 39.06
C GLU A 569 -34.08 -2.92 37.79
N ARG A 570 -34.57 -2.47 36.63
CA ARG A 570 -33.82 -2.48 35.38
C ARG A 570 -32.70 -1.44 35.30
N ILE A 571 -32.87 -0.30 36.00
CA ILE A 571 -31.86 0.77 35.98
C ILE A 571 -30.70 0.38 36.91
N ALA A 572 -30.94 -0.23 38.04
CA ALA A 572 -29.89 -0.68 38.96
C ALA A 572 -28.98 -1.78 38.35
N GLU A 573 -29.56 -2.74 37.61
CA GLU A 573 -28.76 -3.77 36.90
C GLU A 573 -27.91 -3.18 35.75
N ILE A 574 -28.33 -2.04 35.16
CA ILE A 574 -27.60 -1.38 34.05
C ILE A 574 -26.43 -0.58 34.59
N GLU A 575 -26.61 0.11 35.73
CA GLU A 575 -25.56 0.90 36.40
C GLU A 575 -24.44 0.02 36.94
N GLU A 576 -24.76 -1.16 37.51
CA GLU A 576 -23.74 -2.09 38.03
C GLU A 576 -22.90 -2.74 36.93
N ASP A 577 -23.47 -3.00 35.71
CA ASP A 577 -22.75 -3.53 34.55
C ASP A 577 -21.91 -2.45 33.82
N GLU A 578 -22.31 -1.16 33.85
CA GLU A 578 -21.53 -0.06 33.29
C GLU A 578 -20.28 0.25 34.11
N ASP A 579 -20.36 0.19 35.42
CA ASP A 579 -19.21 0.41 36.30
C ASP A 579 -18.15 -0.70 36.15
N ILE A 580 -18.56 -1.97 36.10
CA ILE A 580 -17.64 -3.11 35.87
C ILE A 580 -16.96 -2.99 34.51
N PHE A 581 -17.67 -2.47 33.50
CA PHE A 581 -17.12 -2.30 32.14
C PHE A 581 -16.19 -1.09 32.03
N ALA A 582 -16.49 0.01 32.71
CA ALA A 582 -15.64 1.19 32.77
C ALA A 582 -14.32 0.88 33.48
N GLU A 583 -14.34 0.10 34.57
CA GLU A 583 -13.15 -0.35 35.30
C GLU A 583 -12.27 -1.28 34.45
N ALA A 584 -12.87 -2.20 33.68
CA ALA A 584 -12.16 -3.08 32.75
C ALA A 584 -11.49 -2.29 31.60
N LEU A 585 -12.16 -1.28 31.06
CA LEU A 585 -11.65 -0.42 29.98
C LEU A 585 -10.54 0.51 30.48
N HIS A 586 -10.64 0.99 31.71
CA HIS A 586 -9.59 1.79 32.33
C HIS A 586 -8.34 0.96 32.59
N LYS A 587 -8.48 -0.26 33.07
CA LYS A 587 -7.38 -1.20 33.28
C LYS A 587 -6.67 -1.58 31.98
N GLU A 588 -7.42 -1.80 30.90
CA GLU A 588 -6.87 -2.11 29.59
C GLU A 588 -6.13 -0.90 28.96
N ARG A 589 -6.61 0.34 29.19
CA ARG A 589 -5.90 1.56 28.78
C ARG A 589 -4.58 1.75 29.50
N VAL A 590 -4.53 1.45 30.79
CA VAL A 590 -3.32 1.56 31.60
C VAL A 590 -2.30 0.50 31.20
N GLU A 591 -2.72 -0.74 30.94
CA GLU A 591 -1.84 -1.83 30.47
C GLU A 591 -1.30 -1.57 29.06
N ASN A 592 -2.13 -1.06 28.14
CA ASN A 592 -1.69 -0.70 26.80
C ASN A 592 -0.73 0.50 26.78
N ALA A 593 -0.90 1.46 27.69
CA ALA A 593 0.04 2.57 27.84
C ALA A 593 1.40 2.11 28.38
N ALA A 594 1.43 1.14 29.28
CA ALA A 594 2.66 0.53 29.80
C ALA A 594 3.39 -0.27 28.72
N THR A 595 2.66 -1.01 27.88
CA THR A 595 3.25 -1.83 26.78
C THR A 595 3.85 -0.97 25.66
N VAL A 596 3.28 0.22 25.40
CA VAL A 596 3.84 1.18 24.42
C VAL A 596 5.12 1.82 24.96
N ALA A 597 5.24 2.03 26.29
CA ALA A 597 6.45 2.56 26.92
C ALA A 597 7.62 1.57 26.84
N ASP A 598 7.36 0.27 26.95
CA ASP A 598 8.40 -0.78 26.82
C ASP A 598 8.88 -0.99 25.36
N TYR A 599 8.06 -0.66 24.35
CA TYR A 599 8.43 -0.83 22.93
C TYR A 599 9.27 0.32 22.38
N VAL A 600 9.35 1.46 23.08
CA VAL A 600 10.16 2.65 22.74
C VAL A 600 11.48 2.66 23.53
N GLY A 601 11.91 1.54 24.08
CA GLY A 601 13.11 1.35 24.88
C GLY A 601 14.39 1.78 24.18
N GLY A 602 14.80 2.98 24.46
CA GLY A 602 16.07 3.61 24.12
C GLY A 602 16.12 4.99 24.74
N ASP A 603 16.82 5.11 25.89
CA ASP A 603 17.20 6.35 26.57
C ASP A 603 16.11 7.44 26.70
N THR A 604 15.23 7.30 27.66
CA THR A 604 14.37 8.40 28.12
C THR A 604 14.54 8.67 29.60
N ALA A 605 15.68 9.25 29.95
CA ALA A 605 15.80 9.99 31.21
C ALA A 605 15.20 11.40 31.06
N SER A 606 13.94 11.55 30.72
CA SER A 606 13.22 12.84 30.84
C SER A 606 11.73 12.81 30.45
N PHE A 607 11.00 11.72 30.64
CA PHE A 607 9.54 11.81 30.60
C PHE A 607 8.99 11.82 32.01
N ARG A 608 8.73 13.02 32.56
CA ARG A 608 7.82 13.16 33.69
C ARG A 608 6.41 12.86 33.20
N PRO A 609 5.67 11.97 33.85
CA PRO A 609 4.25 11.82 33.54
C PRO A 609 3.57 13.15 33.86
N LEU A 610 2.79 13.66 32.91
CA LEU A 610 1.82 14.71 33.15
C LEU A 610 0.87 14.18 34.22
N LYS A 611 0.95 14.73 35.41
CA LYS A 611 -0.15 14.66 36.39
C LYS A 611 -1.32 15.37 35.72
N LEU A 612 -2.33 14.63 35.36
CA LEU A 612 -3.67 15.16 35.17
C LEU A 612 -4.15 15.47 36.56
N ASP A 613 -4.14 16.76 36.90
CA ASP A 613 -4.83 17.26 38.08
C ASP A 613 -6.31 16.90 37.88
N GLU A 614 -6.88 16.30 38.94
CA GLU A 614 -8.31 16.14 39.11
C GLU A 614 -8.89 17.55 39.33
N GLU A 615 -9.23 18.24 38.25
CA GLU A 615 -10.04 19.44 38.27
C GLU A 615 -11.28 19.23 37.42
N GLU A 616 -12.40 19.16 38.13
CA GLU A 616 -13.76 19.53 37.75
C GLU A 616 -14.20 19.13 36.33
N VAL A 617 -14.80 17.95 36.26
CA VAL A 617 -15.77 17.67 35.17
C VAL A 617 -17.02 18.47 35.55
N ASP A 618 -17.22 19.60 34.86
CA ASP A 618 -18.45 20.37 34.93
C ASP A 618 -19.66 19.46 34.68
N GLU A 619 -20.52 19.31 35.66
CA GLU A 619 -21.82 18.62 35.59
C GLU A 619 -22.79 19.23 34.59
N ASP A 620 -22.49 20.41 34.05
CA ASP A 620 -23.38 21.15 33.13
C ASP A 620 -23.46 20.60 31.68
N VAL A 621 -22.62 19.66 31.27
CA VAL A 621 -22.68 19.08 29.91
C VAL A 621 -23.73 17.95 29.80
N PHE A 622 -24.23 17.43 30.91
CA PHE A 622 -25.22 16.34 30.90
C PHE A 622 -26.68 16.79 30.90
N GLU A 623 -26.98 18.07 31.21
CA GLU A 623 -28.36 18.57 31.17
C GLU A 623 -28.84 18.98 29.76
N GLU A 624 -27.96 19.37 28.87
CA GLU A 624 -28.35 19.82 27.52
C GLU A 624 -28.77 18.68 26.54
N GLN A 625 -28.57 17.41 26.91
CA GLN A 625 -29.03 16.27 26.08
C GLN A 625 -30.39 15.70 26.48
N LYS A 626 -31.05 16.23 27.50
CA LYS A 626 -32.38 15.76 27.90
C LYS A 626 -33.54 16.45 27.19
N ASP A 627 -33.31 17.58 26.53
CA ASP A 627 -34.39 18.37 25.90
C ASP A 627 -34.58 18.15 24.39
N ILE A 628 -33.93 17.15 23.78
CA ILE A 628 -34.07 16.85 22.33
C ILE A 628 -34.92 15.58 22.09
N ASN A 629 -35.54 14.97 23.09
CA ASN A 629 -36.46 13.85 22.90
C ASN A 629 -37.82 14.13 23.52
N HIS A 630 -38.55 15.04 22.90
CA HIS A 630 -40.01 15.10 22.95
C HIS A 630 -40.55 15.27 21.54
#